data_9bd911cf16efb7483c3af27ced6f4c3d
#
_entry.id   9bd911cf16efb7483c3af27ced6f4c3d
#
_cell.length_a   1.000
_cell.length_b   1.000
_cell.length_c   1.000
_cell.angle_alpha   90.00
_cell.angle_beta   90.00
_cell.angle_gamma   90.00
#
_symmetry.space_group_name_H-M   'P 1'
#
loop_
_entity.id
_entity.type
_entity.pdbx_description
1 polymer ?
#
loop_
_entity_poly.entity_id
_entity_poly.type
_entity_poly.pdbx_seq_one_letter_code
_entity_poly.pdbx_strand_id
1 'polypeptide(L)'
;AFLVNMQAFAVEYKFAFGDLTAKKDFVAIGEKTIYGANSTFGYDLNTVQNGKDAFFFSVDLPEGNYNVKLTLGSKDVETLTTVKSESRRLMLENIKTRKGKFVTREISVNLRNTKIGRNDSVRIKTREIGKLNWDNKLTLEINGVNPSLVSLEIASAQIPTIFLAGNSTVVDQDNEPWCGWGQMLPRFLNSKIAVANYAESGEAGNTFIRSKRFAKLLHEMKKGDFLF
;
A
#
# COMPACT_ATOMS: atom_id res chain seq x y z
N ALA A 1 6.54 -18.26 32.96
CA ALA A 1 6.05 -17.51 31.80
C ALA A 1 6.88 -17.93 30.58
N PHE A 2 6.32 -18.77 29.71
CA PHE A 2 6.95 -19.12 28.43
C PHE A 2 6.70 -17.96 27.47
N LEU A 3 7.74 -17.17 27.19
CA LEU A 3 7.77 -16.26 26.05
C LEU A 3 7.84 -17.13 24.78
N VAL A 4 6.72 -17.33 24.12
CA VAL A 4 6.70 -17.82 22.75
C VAL A 4 7.23 -16.71 21.87
N ASN A 5 8.51 -16.82 21.52
CA ASN A 5 9.12 -15.96 20.51
C ASN A 5 8.49 -16.37 19.15
N MET A 6 7.39 -15.76 18.78
CA MET A 6 6.90 -15.82 17.40
C MET A 6 7.89 -15.03 16.54
N GLN A 7 8.87 -15.71 15.98
CA GLN A 7 9.60 -15.17 14.83
C GLN A 7 8.57 -14.95 13.73
N ALA A 8 8.22 -13.69 13.50
CA ALA A 8 7.51 -13.31 12.29
C ALA A 8 8.41 -13.70 11.11
N PHE A 9 7.99 -14.65 10.30
CA PHE A 9 8.69 -14.99 9.07
C PHE A 9 8.79 -13.73 8.22
N ALA A 10 10.00 -13.37 7.81
CA ALA A 10 10.20 -12.25 6.91
C ALA A 10 9.47 -12.55 5.59
N VAL A 11 8.45 -11.77 5.28
CA VAL A 11 7.77 -11.86 3.98
C VAL A 11 8.67 -11.19 2.96
N GLU A 12 8.97 -11.89 1.88
CA GLU A 12 9.72 -11.35 0.75
C GLU A 12 9.09 -11.81 -0.56
N TYR A 13 8.75 -10.87 -1.44
CA TYR A 13 8.27 -11.12 -2.78
C TYR A 13 9.09 -10.33 -3.80
N LYS A 14 9.35 -10.95 -4.97
CA LYS A 14 10.04 -10.32 -6.09
C LYS A 14 9.28 -10.62 -7.38
N PHE A 15 8.79 -9.59 -8.03
CA PHE A 15 8.02 -9.69 -9.28
C PHE A 15 8.73 -8.95 -10.41
N ALA A 16 8.74 -9.54 -11.61
CA ALA A 16 9.25 -8.93 -12.83
C ALA A 16 8.11 -8.80 -13.85
N PHE A 17 7.99 -7.63 -14.45
CA PHE A 17 6.93 -7.27 -15.39
C PHE A 17 7.51 -7.12 -16.81
N GLY A 18 6.72 -7.48 -17.82
CA GLY A 18 7.12 -7.37 -19.22
C GLY A 18 8.31 -8.25 -19.58
N ASP A 19 9.20 -7.76 -20.43
CA ASP A 19 10.32 -8.52 -20.98
C ASP A 19 11.44 -8.89 -19.98
N LEU A 20 11.38 -8.38 -18.73
CA LEU A 20 12.32 -8.72 -17.67
C LEU A 20 11.99 -10.01 -16.92
N THR A 21 11.13 -10.83 -17.49
CA THR A 21 10.71 -12.13 -16.91
C THR A 21 11.87 -13.11 -16.67
N ALA A 22 13.06 -12.85 -17.21
CA ALA A 22 14.26 -13.69 -17.05
C ALA A 22 15.14 -13.32 -15.84
N LYS A 23 14.71 -12.40 -14.97
CA LYS A 23 15.50 -12.04 -13.78
C LYS A 23 15.44 -13.20 -12.78
N LYS A 24 16.60 -13.79 -12.48
CA LYS A 24 16.73 -14.88 -11.50
C LYS A 24 16.08 -14.46 -10.16
N ASP A 25 15.37 -15.38 -9.52
CA ASP A 25 14.67 -15.21 -8.25
C ASP A 25 13.45 -14.25 -8.28
N PHE A 26 12.99 -13.86 -9.47
CA PHE A 26 11.77 -13.08 -9.65
C PHE A 26 10.64 -13.90 -10.26
N VAL A 27 9.44 -13.73 -9.76
CA VAL A 27 8.23 -14.28 -10.36
C VAL A 27 7.84 -13.43 -11.56
N ALA A 28 7.74 -14.07 -12.73
CA ALA A 28 7.32 -13.39 -13.95
C ALA A 28 5.81 -13.05 -13.91
N ILE A 29 5.48 -11.79 -14.16
CA ILE A 29 4.10 -11.30 -14.23
C ILE A 29 3.73 -11.05 -15.70
N GLY A 30 2.82 -11.87 -16.20
CA GLY A 30 2.21 -11.69 -17.52
C GLY A 30 0.78 -11.18 -17.41
N GLU A 31 0.18 -10.79 -18.53
CA GLU A 31 -1.20 -10.25 -18.59
C GLU A 31 -2.26 -11.17 -17.98
N LYS A 32 -1.99 -12.48 -17.95
CA LYS A 32 -2.89 -13.50 -17.38
C LYS A 32 -2.67 -13.72 -15.88
N THR A 33 -1.69 -13.05 -15.25
CA THR A 33 -1.46 -13.12 -13.83
C THR A 33 -2.44 -12.19 -13.12
N ILE A 34 -3.65 -12.69 -12.87
CA ILE A 34 -4.75 -11.91 -12.26
C ILE A 34 -4.90 -12.29 -10.80
N TYR A 35 -5.01 -11.28 -9.94
CA TYR A 35 -5.30 -11.45 -8.53
C TYR A 35 -6.71 -12.03 -8.34
N GLY A 36 -6.90 -12.97 -7.41
CA GLY A 36 -8.21 -13.52 -7.07
C GLY A 36 -8.20 -15.03 -6.81
N ALA A 37 -9.26 -15.74 -7.24
CA ALA A 37 -9.59 -17.10 -6.79
C ALA A 37 -8.46 -18.15 -6.85
N ASN A 38 -7.49 -17.98 -7.72
CA ASN A 38 -6.40 -18.96 -7.92
C ASN A 38 -4.99 -18.33 -7.73
N SER A 39 -4.92 -17.08 -7.27
CA SER A 39 -3.64 -16.39 -7.08
C SER A 39 -3.72 -15.37 -5.96
N THR A 40 -2.72 -15.39 -5.10
CA THR A 40 -2.53 -14.46 -3.99
C THR A 40 -1.81 -13.17 -4.42
N PHE A 41 -1.50 -13.02 -5.70
CA PHE A 41 -0.93 -11.82 -6.31
C PHE A 41 -1.32 -11.72 -7.79
N GLY A 42 -1.30 -10.53 -8.33
CA GLY A 42 -1.56 -10.28 -9.75
C GLY A 42 -2.16 -8.92 -10.04
N TYR A 43 -2.45 -8.68 -11.32
CA TYR A 43 -3.24 -7.53 -11.74
C TYR A 43 -4.64 -7.59 -11.13
N ASP A 44 -5.15 -6.45 -10.69
CA ASP A 44 -6.40 -6.36 -9.94
C ASP A 44 -7.34 -5.31 -10.54
N LEU A 45 -8.57 -5.26 -10.04
CA LEU A 45 -9.62 -4.31 -10.41
C LEU A 45 -9.86 -4.26 -11.94
N ASN A 46 -9.78 -5.43 -12.60
CA ASN A 46 -9.97 -5.58 -14.05
C ASN A 46 -8.98 -4.76 -14.90
N THR A 47 -7.78 -4.55 -14.41
CA THR A 47 -6.73 -3.81 -15.12
C THR A 47 -5.51 -4.68 -15.39
N VAL A 48 -4.75 -4.32 -16.41
CA VAL A 48 -3.42 -4.89 -16.70
C VAL A 48 -2.50 -3.80 -17.21
N GLN A 49 -1.18 -3.99 -17.04
CA GLN A 49 -0.20 -3.08 -17.61
C GLN A 49 -0.20 -3.17 -19.13
N ASN A 50 -0.68 -2.13 -19.80
CA ASN A 50 -0.74 -2.02 -21.25
C ASN A 50 0.11 -0.86 -21.82
N GLY A 51 0.82 -0.15 -20.95
CA GLY A 51 1.68 0.99 -21.30
C GLY A 51 0.93 2.28 -21.65
N LYS A 52 -0.38 2.36 -21.40
CA LYS A 52 -1.21 3.56 -21.64
C LYS A 52 -2.06 3.94 -20.45
N ASP A 53 -2.80 2.99 -19.92
CA ASP A 53 -3.79 3.22 -18.89
C ASP A 53 -3.22 2.92 -17.50
N ALA A 54 -3.86 3.47 -16.48
CA ALA A 54 -3.59 3.11 -15.09
C ALA A 54 -3.90 1.64 -14.85
N PHE A 55 -3.11 1.01 -14.00
CA PHE A 55 -3.35 -0.38 -13.60
C PHE A 55 -3.09 -0.60 -12.11
N PHE A 56 -3.71 -1.65 -11.59
CA PHE A 56 -3.58 -2.06 -10.20
C PHE A 56 -2.87 -3.42 -10.12
N PHE A 57 -2.04 -3.56 -9.09
CA PHE A 57 -1.39 -4.83 -8.75
C PHE A 57 -1.55 -5.08 -7.26
N SER A 58 -2.06 -6.26 -6.92
CA SER A 58 -2.34 -6.65 -5.53
C SER A 58 -1.55 -7.88 -5.12
N VAL A 59 -1.21 -7.95 -3.82
CA VAL A 59 -0.50 -9.08 -3.20
C VAL A 59 -1.10 -9.32 -1.82
N ASP A 60 -1.51 -10.55 -1.52
CA ASP A 60 -1.95 -10.94 -0.16
C ASP A 60 -0.78 -10.83 0.82
N LEU A 61 -0.98 -10.03 1.84
CA LEU A 61 0.01 -9.79 2.89
C LEU A 61 -0.68 -9.66 4.25
N PRO A 62 -0.08 -10.17 5.32
CA PRO A 62 -0.56 -9.89 6.68
C PRO A 62 -0.45 -8.40 7.04
N GLU A 63 -1.19 -7.99 8.06
CA GLU A 63 -1.08 -6.65 8.63
C GLU A 63 0.35 -6.34 9.08
N GLY A 64 0.84 -5.12 8.77
CA GLY A 64 2.17 -4.68 9.14
C GLY A 64 2.75 -3.61 8.22
N ASN A 65 4.02 -3.30 8.44
CA ASN A 65 4.76 -2.39 7.57
C ASN A 65 5.59 -3.15 6.55
N TYR A 66 5.67 -2.62 5.34
CA TYR A 66 6.41 -3.19 4.24
C TYR A 66 7.25 -2.14 3.53
N ASN A 67 8.53 -2.46 3.26
CA ASN A 67 9.32 -1.74 2.29
C ASN A 67 9.03 -2.30 0.91
N VAL A 68 8.70 -1.40 -0.01
CA VAL A 68 8.32 -1.71 -1.37
C VAL A 68 9.27 -0.98 -2.31
N LYS A 69 10.07 -1.74 -3.04
CA LYS A 69 11.06 -1.22 -4.00
C LYS A 69 10.55 -1.43 -5.41
N LEU A 70 10.37 -0.33 -6.13
CA LEU A 70 9.84 -0.31 -7.48
C LEU A 70 10.91 0.15 -8.47
N THR A 71 11.04 -0.56 -9.59
CA THR A 71 11.79 -0.09 -10.74
C THR A 71 10.79 0.33 -11.81
N LEU A 72 10.85 1.62 -12.18
CA LEU A 72 9.95 2.28 -13.14
C LEU A 72 10.70 2.64 -14.40
N GLY A 73 10.00 2.71 -15.54
CA GLY A 73 10.55 3.11 -16.83
C GLY A 73 10.17 2.15 -17.95
N SER A 74 10.50 2.52 -19.18
CA SER A 74 10.25 1.71 -20.36
C SER A 74 11.45 1.71 -21.31
N LYS A 75 11.70 0.58 -21.98
CA LYS A 75 12.71 0.51 -23.04
C LYS A 75 12.29 1.25 -24.31
N ASP A 76 10.97 1.42 -24.49
CA ASP A 76 10.38 1.80 -25.78
C ASP A 76 9.90 3.25 -25.81
N VAL A 77 9.45 3.81 -24.67
CA VAL A 77 8.87 5.15 -24.59
C VAL A 77 9.36 5.91 -23.35
N GLU A 78 9.16 7.22 -23.35
CA GLU A 78 9.27 8.05 -22.15
C GLU A 78 8.05 7.77 -21.23
N THR A 79 8.26 7.75 -19.93
CA THR A 79 7.18 7.52 -18.94
C THR A 79 7.11 8.67 -17.94
N LEU A 80 5.91 8.95 -17.46
CA LEU A 80 5.64 9.78 -16.30
C LEU A 80 4.75 8.98 -15.37
N THR A 81 5.31 8.43 -14.29
CA THR A 81 4.61 7.46 -13.44
C THR A 81 4.35 8.04 -12.05
N THR A 82 3.11 7.95 -11.61
CA THR A 82 2.67 8.20 -10.24
C THR A 82 2.29 6.87 -9.60
N VAL A 83 2.70 6.65 -8.36
CA VAL A 83 2.38 5.44 -7.60
C VAL A 83 1.56 5.81 -6.38
N LYS A 84 0.41 5.17 -6.24
CA LYS A 84 -0.41 5.23 -5.04
C LYS A 84 -0.53 3.84 -4.42
N SER A 85 -0.80 3.77 -3.13
CA SER A 85 -1.08 2.50 -2.43
C SER A 85 -2.45 2.56 -1.77
N GLU A 86 -3.08 1.41 -1.60
CA GLU A 86 -4.36 1.28 -0.90
C GLU A 86 -5.42 2.24 -1.50
N SER A 87 -6.26 2.84 -0.67
CA SER A 87 -7.22 3.86 -1.13
C SER A 87 -6.50 5.17 -1.49
N ARG A 88 -5.74 5.14 -2.59
CA ARG A 88 -5.14 6.31 -3.24
C ARG A 88 -4.12 7.08 -2.37
N ARG A 89 -3.46 6.46 -1.38
CA ARG A 89 -2.34 7.11 -0.67
C ARG A 89 -1.22 7.43 -1.65
N LEU A 90 -0.84 8.69 -1.74
CA LEU A 90 0.18 9.16 -2.67
C LEU A 90 1.57 8.78 -2.16
N MET A 91 2.25 7.90 -2.88
CA MET A 91 3.58 7.40 -2.52
C MET A 91 4.69 8.05 -3.35
N LEU A 92 4.53 8.05 -4.66
CA LEU A 92 5.45 8.67 -5.60
C LEU A 92 4.65 9.50 -6.60
N GLU A 93 5.13 10.70 -6.92
CA GLU A 93 4.45 11.62 -7.81
C GLU A 93 5.33 11.99 -9.00
N ASN A 94 4.78 11.83 -10.21
CA ASN A 94 5.35 12.33 -11.46
C ASN A 94 6.81 11.91 -11.70
N ILE A 95 7.12 10.63 -11.48
CA ILE A 95 8.46 10.08 -11.73
C ILE A 95 8.67 9.97 -13.23
N LYS A 96 9.47 10.88 -13.79
CA LYS A 96 9.80 10.93 -15.21
C LYS A 96 10.99 10.05 -15.53
N THR A 97 10.87 9.21 -16.58
CA THR A 97 11.99 8.49 -17.18
C THR A 97 12.01 8.70 -18.69
N ARG A 98 13.22 8.86 -19.26
CA ARG A 98 13.39 8.88 -20.72
C ARG A 98 13.30 7.46 -21.27
N LYS A 99 12.98 7.32 -22.56
CA LYS A 99 13.07 6.05 -23.30
C LYS A 99 14.39 5.33 -23.01
N GLY A 100 14.33 4.04 -22.69
CA GLY A 100 15.47 3.17 -22.37
C GLY A 100 16.15 3.47 -21.02
N LYS A 101 15.57 4.33 -20.18
CA LYS A 101 16.06 4.63 -18.82
C LYS A 101 15.10 4.11 -17.77
N PHE A 102 15.68 3.67 -16.67
CA PHE A 102 14.96 3.10 -15.53
C PHE A 102 15.39 3.82 -14.25
N VAL A 103 14.46 3.92 -13.32
CA VAL A 103 14.71 4.50 -12.00
C VAL A 103 14.14 3.58 -10.92
N THR A 104 14.90 3.37 -9.88
CA THR A 104 14.43 2.62 -8.71
C THR A 104 14.03 3.59 -7.60
N ARG A 105 12.90 3.33 -6.96
CA ARG A 105 12.40 4.04 -5.79
C ARG A 105 12.01 3.04 -4.73
N GLU A 106 12.11 3.47 -3.49
CA GLU A 106 11.69 2.71 -2.32
C GLU A 106 10.69 3.51 -1.50
N ILE A 107 9.59 2.89 -1.13
CA ILE A 107 8.51 3.45 -0.33
C ILE A 107 8.21 2.51 0.83
N SER A 108 7.54 3.01 1.88
CA SER A 108 7.02 2.18 2.95
C SER A 108 5.50 2.26 3.00
N VAL A 109 4.86 1.10 3.02
CA VAL A 109 3.40 0.99 3.10
C VAL A 109 3.01 0.30 4.40
N ASN A 110 2.03 0.85 5.10
CA ASN A 110 1.35 0.19 6.21
C ASN A 110 0.07 -0.44 5.72
N LEU A 111 -0.07 -1.75 5.99
CA LEU A 111 -1.30 -2.51 5.80
C LEU A 111 -1.98 -2.72 7.13
N ARG A 112 -3.30 -2.59 7.15
CA ARG A 112 -4.11 -2.80 8.33
C ARG A 112 -5.40 -3.52 8.00
N ASN A 113 -5.85 -4.32 8.94
CA ASN A 113 -7.18 -4.91 8.92
C ASN A 113 -7.99 -4.46 10.14
N THR A 114 -9.23 -4.88 10.21
CA THR A 114 -10.14 -4.44 11.29
C THR A 114 -9.88 -5.12 12.63
N LYS A 115 -9.11 -6.20 12.70
CA LYS A 115 -8.95 -7.02 13.93
C LYS A 115 -8.18 -6.27 15.01
N ILE A 116 -8.63 -6.44 16.26
CA ILE A 116 -7.96 -5.98 17.48
C ILE A 116 -7.75 -7.21 18.35
N GLY A 117 -6.52 -7.75 18.35
CA GLY A 117 -6.26 -9.01 19.01
C GLY A 117 -7.14 -10.17 18.49
N ARG A 118 -7.57 -11.08 19.40
CA ARG A 118 -8.29 -12.30 18.99
C ARG A 118 -9.80 -12.12 18.83
N ASN A 119 -10.43 -11.25 19.63
CA ASN A 119 -11.88 -11.26 19.81
C ASN A 119 -12.55 -9.90 19.57
N ASP A 120 -11.82 -8.92 19.06
CA ASP A 120 -12.35 -7.57 18.87
C ASP A 120 -11.98 -7.01 17.49
N SER A 121 -12.72 -5.97 17.06
CA SER A 121 -12.48 -5.35 15.77
C SER A 121 -12.95 -3.90 15.72
N VAL A 122 -12.35 -3.14 14.83
CA VAL A 122 -12.83 -1.82 14.43
C VAL A 122 -14.23 -1.96 13.82
N ARG A 123 -15.14 -1.07 14.20
CA ARG A 123 -16.48 -0.96 13.62
C ARG A 123 -16.41 0.00 12.45
N ILE A 124 -16.09 -0.53 11.28
CA ILE A 124 -16.06 0.26 10.05
C ILE A 124 -17.47 0.63 9.61
N LYS A 125 -17.60 1.77 8.94
CA LYS A 125 -18.88 2.24 8.37
C LYS A 125 -19.23 1.41 7.12
N THR A 126 -20.50 1.31 6.79
CA THR A 126 -20.96 0.57 5.59
C THR A 126 -20.22 1.00 4.32
N ARG A 127 -19.91 2.29 4.18
CA ARG A 127 -19.19 2.83 3.02
C ARG A 127 -17.70 2.43 2.96
N GLU A 128 -17.14 1.88 4.03
CA GLU A 128 -15.75 1.40 4.07
C GLU A 128 -15.64 -0.08 3.71
N ILE A 129 -16.76 -0.78 3.67
CA ILE A 129 -16.79 -2.21 3.29
C ILE A 129 -16.37 -2.35 1.83
N GLY A 130 -15.37 -3.19 1.58
CA GLY A 130 -14.82 -3.41 0.24
C GLY A 130 -13.84 -2.35 -0.25
N LYS A 131 -13.49 -1.35 0.57
CA LYS A 131 -12.40 -0.43 0.28
C LYS A 131 -11.05 -1.05 0.61
N LEU A 132 -10.02 -0.57 -0.06
CA LEU A 132 -8.65 -1.09 0.02
C LEU A 132 -7.90 -0.74 1.33
N ASN A 133 -8.56 -0.17 2.32
CA ASN A 133 -7.92 0.29 3.56
C ASN A 133 -7.96 -0.71 4.71
N TRP A 134 -8.85 -1.70 4.66
CA TRP A 134 -9.16 -2.61 5.77
C TRP A 134 -9.20 -4.06 5.32
N ASP A 135 -8.28 -4.43 4.45
CA ASP A 135 -8.19 -5.79 3.92
C ASP A 135 -6.83 -6.46 4.27
N ASN A 136 -6.55 -7.61 3.68
CA ASN A 136 -5.31 -8.37 3.91
C ASN A 136 -4.47 -8.42 2.63
N LYS A 137 -4.45 -7.35 1.86
CA LYS A 137 -3.63 -7.25 0.65
C LYS A 137 -3.00 -5.88 0.51
N LEU A 138 -1.80 -5.84 -0.04
CA LEU A 138 -1.20 -4.62 -0.58
C LEU A 138 -1.77 -4.40 -1.98
N THR A 139 -2.36 -3.24 -2.23
CA THR A 139 -2.75 -2.80 -3.57
C THR A 139 -1.95 -1.58 -3.98
N LEU A 140 -1.31 -1.65 -5.14
CA LEU A 140 -0.61 -0.54 -5.77
C LEU A 140 -1.36 -0.10 -7.02
N GLU A 141 -1.60 1.21 -7.14
CA GLU A 141 -2.07 1.87 -8.36
C GLU A 141 -0.85 2.51 -9.05
N ILE A 142 -0.64 2.17 -10.31
CA ILE A 142 0.42 2.71 -11.16
C ILE A 142 -0.27 3.50 -12.27
N ASN A 143 -0.14 4.83 -12.26
CA ASN A 143 -0.81 5.69 -13.23
C ASN A 143 0.10 6.79 -13.81
N GLY A 144 -0.43 7.61 -14.72
CA GLY A 144 0.27 8.72 -15.36
C GLY A 144 0.29 8.62 -16.89
N VAL A 145 1.37 9.09 -17.52
CA VAL A 145 1.54 8.99 -18.98
C VAL A 145 2.48 7.84 -19.29
N ASN A 146 1.99 6.85 -20.05
CA ASN A 146 2.70 5.60 -20.32
C ASN A 146 3.21 4.95 -19.04
N PRO A 147 2.37 4.75 -17.99
CA PRO A 147 2.82 4.26 -16.71
C PRO A 147 3.43 2.86 -16.86
N SER A 148 4.57 2.64 -16.21
CA SER A 148 5.29 1.38 -16.39
C SER A 148 6.00 0.95 -15.11
N LEU A 149 5.73 -0.29 -14.70
CA LEU A 149 6.40 -1.00 -13.63
C LEU A 149 7.22 -2.13 -14.25
N VAL A 150 8.49 -2.18 -13.92
CA VAL A 150 9.46 -3.15 -14.45
C VAL A 150 9.75 -4.25 -13.46
N SER A 151 9.94 -3.89 -12.19
CA SER A 151 10.05 -4.86 -11.10
C SER A 151 9.49 -4.29 -9.79
N LEU A 152 9.06 -5.21 -8.94
CA LEU A 152 8.51 -4.93 -7.62
C LEU A 152 9.14 -5.91 -6.63
N GLU A 153 9.75 -5.37 -5.57
CA GLU A 153 10.26 -6.16 -4.45
C GLU A 153 9.54 -5.70 -3.19
N ILE A 154 9.01 -6.62 -2.40
CA ILE A 154 8.25 -6.34 -1.18
C ILE A 154 8.89 -7.12 -0.04
N ALA A 155 9.23 -6.44 1.03
CA ALA A 155 9.77 -7.07 2.24
C ALA A 155 9.11 -6.50 3.50
N SER A 156 8.84 -7.35 4.49
CA SER A 156 8.38 -6.88 5.80
C SER A 156 9.40 -5.95 6.44
N ALA A 157 8.94 -4.87 7.09
CA ALA A 157 9.82 -3.85 7.65
C ALA A 157 9.52 -3.56 9.13
N GLN A 158 10.57 -3.54 9.95
CA GLN A 158 10.50 -3.12 11.34
C GLN A 158 10.95 -1.66 11.43
N ILE A 159 10.05 -0.75 11.09
CA ILE A 159 10.27 0.71 11.04
C ILE A 159 9.23 1.43 11.89
N PRO A 160 9.52 2.65 12.39
CA PRO A 160 8.53 3.49 13.06
C PRO A 160 7.32 3.76 12.20
N THR A 161 6.18 3.95 12.85
CA THR A 161 4.90 4.25 12.20
C THR A 161 4.36 5.59 12.68
N ILE A 162 3.90 6.41 11.75
CA ILE A 162 3.07 7.58 12.04
C ILE A 162 1.61 7.13 12.00
N PHE A 163 0.97 7.07 13.15
CA PHE A 163 -0.45 6.82 13.27
C PHE A 163 -1.22 8.12 13.16
N LEU A 164 -2.22 8.15 12.28
CA LEU A 164 -3.08 9.31 12.09
C LEU A 164 -4.49 9.01 12.62
N ALA A 165 -4.96 9.86 13.54
CA ALA A 165 -6.32 9.87 14.02
C ALA A 165 -7.02 11.14 13.53
N GLY A 166 -8.24 11.02 12.99
CA GLY A 166 -8.90 12.21 12.45
C GLY A 166 -10.20 11.93 11.71
N ASN A 167 -10.62 12.93 10.98
CA ASN A 167 -11.84 12.93 10.19
C ASN A 167 -11.56 13.08 8.69
N SER A 168 -12.50 13.64 7.93
CA SER A 168 -12.41 13.80 6.47
C SER A 168 -11.23 14.63 5.97
N THR A 169 -10.64 15.49 6.82
CA THR A 169 -9.47 16.27 6.44
C THR A 169 -8.18 15.46 6.46
N VAL A 170 -8.18 14.30 7.12
CA VAL A 170 -7.03 13.42 7.32
C VAL A 170 -7.14 12.12 6.52
N VAL A 171 -8.37 11.59 6.31
CA VAL A 171 -8.66 10.26 5.77
C VAL A 171 -8.10 10.01 4.37
N ASP A 172 -7.85 8.74 4.07
CA ASP A 172 -7.61 8.27 2.69
C ASP A 172 -8.95 8.24 1.95
N GLN A 173 -9.20 9.24 1.10
CA GLN A 173 -10.42 9.31 0.27
C GLN A 173 -10.27 8.42 -0.96
N ASP A 174 -11.27 7.60 -1.25
CA ASP A 174 -11.25 6.65 -2.37
C ASP A 174 -11.71 7.24 -3.71
N ASN A 175 -12.40 8.38 -3.69
CA ASN A 175 -12.92 9.03 -4.89
C ASN A 175 -12.38 10.45 -5.07
N GLU A 176 -12.01 10.80 -6.30
CA GLU A 176 -11.72 12.18 -6.70
C GLU A 176 -13.02 13.02 -6.74
N PRO A 177 -12.93 14.33 -6.49
CA PRO A 177 -11.71 15.13 -6.23
C PRO A 177 -11.26 15.16 -4.76
N TRP A 178 -11.87 14.36 -3.91
CA TRP A 178 -11.65 14.40 -2.47
C TRP A 178 -10.25 13.86 -2.09
N CYS A 179 -9.61 14.52 -1.13
CA CYS A 179 -8.39 14.03 -0.50
C CYS A 179 -8.26 14.59 0.93
N GLY A 180 -7.66 13.80 1.83
CA GLY A 180 -7.21 14.27 3.13
C GLY A 180 -5.69 14.49 3.12
N TRP A 181 -5.16 15.34 3.99
CA TRP A 181 -3.73 15.58 4.07
C TRP A 181 -2.95 14.31 4.46
N GLY A 182 -3.56 13.44 5.27
CA GLY A 182 -2.95 12.17 5.68
C GLY A 182 -2.73 11.22 4.50
N GLN A 183 -3.59 11.28 3.48
CA GLN A 183 -3.46 10.55 2.22
C GLN A 183 -2.24 11.02 1.40
N MET A 184 -1.87 12.29 1.52
CA MET A 184 -0.75 12.89 0.78
C MET A 184 0.57 12.81 1.56
N LEU A 185 0.54 12.62 2.87
CA LEU A 185 1.70 12.64 3.75
C LEU A 185 2.82 11.67 3.32
N PRO A 186 2.55 10.40 2.92
CA PRO A 186 3.60 9.46 2.54
C PRO A 186 4.53 9.95 1.44
N ARG A 187 4.02 10.79 0.52
CA ARG A 187 4.80 11.39 -0.57
C ARG A 187 6.01 12.19 -0.08
N PHE A 188 5.95 12.74 1.12
CA PHE A 188 6.98 13.61 1.71
C PHE A 188 7.92 12.88 2.67
N LEU A 189 7.72 11.58 2.84
CA LEU A 189 8.51 10.74 3.73
C LEU A 189 9.45 9.82 2.95
N ASN A 190 10.47 9.33 3.63
CA ASN A 190 11.35 8.29 3.08
C ASN A 190 10.89 6.88 3.54
N SER A 191 11.50 5.84 3.00
CA SER A 191 11.18 4.44 3.29
C SER A 191 11.57 3.95 4.70
N LYS A 192 11.96 4.85 5.61
CA LYS A 192 12.32 4.50 6.99
C LYS A 192 11.20 4.76 7.98
N ILE A 193 10.03 5.21 7.52
CA ILE A 193 8.85 5.46 8.34
C ILE A 193 7.59 5.18 7.53
N ALA A 194 6.63 4.48 8.13
CA ALA A 194 5.33 4.18 7.49
C ALA A 194 4.23 5.10 8.03
N VAL A 195 3.15 5.26 7.25
CA VAL A 195 1.94 6.00 7.68
C VAL A 195 0.76 5.05 7.77
N ALA A 196 0.19 4.95 8.97
CA ALA A 196 -1.03 4.20 9.27
C ALA A 196 -2.19 5.19 9.50
N ASN A 197 -2.99 5.44 8.47
CA ASN A 197 -4.07 6.41 8.53
C ASN A 197 -5.38 5.78 9.00
N TYR A 198 -5.73 5.96 10.29
CA TYR A 198 -6.95 5.43 10.90
C TYR A 198 -8.13 6.42 10.84
N ALA A 199 -7.92 7.60 10.27
CA ALA A 199 -8.96 8.60 10.13
C ALA A 199 -10.14 8.11 9.27
N GLU A 200 -11.31 8.68 9.49
CA GLU A 200 -12.50 8.42 8.66
C GLU A 200 -13.43 9.63 8.63
N SER A 201 -14.02 9.87 7.47
CA SER A 201 -14.95 10.98 7.27
C SER A 201 -16.11 10.95 8.26
N GLY A 202 -16.41 12.12 8.86
CA GLY A 202 -17.49 12.27 9.83
C GLY A 202 -17.17 11.68 11.21
N GLU A 203 -15.91 11.35 11.51
CA GLU A 203 -15.50 11.02 12.87
C GLU A 203 -15.31 12.29 13.71
N ALA A 204 -15.73 12.21 14.97
CA ALA A 204 -15.37 13.10 16.07
C ALA A 204 -14.68 12.27 17.15
N GLY A 205 -14.06 12.88 18.15
CA GLY A 205 -13.33 12.15 19.19
C GLY A 205 -14.13 11.03 19.84
N ASN A 206 -15.39 11.26 20.18
CA ASN A 206 -16.28 10.28 20.79
C ASN A 206 -16.68 9.13 19.83
N THR A 207 -16.92 9.42 18.55
CA THR A 207 -17.27 8.39 17.56
C THR A 207 -16.03 7.57 17.17
N PHE A 208 -14.87 8.20 17.07
CA PHE A 208 -13.58 7.51 16.82
C PHE A 208 -13.25 6.50 17.92
N ILE A 209 -13.52 6.84 19.20
CA ILE A 209 -13.38 5.92 20.34
C ILE A 209 -14.44 4.81 20.25
N ARG A 210 -15.70 5.16 20.02
CA ARG A 210 -16.83 4.20 19.98
C ARG A 210 -16.70 3.21 18.85
N SER A 211 -16.18 3.62 17.69
CA SER A 211 -15.90 2.75 16.55
C SER A 211 -14.65 1.87 16.76
N LYS A 212 -13.98 1.99 17.92
CA LYS A 212 -12.76 1.26 18.30
C LYS A 212 -11.53 1.54 17.44
N ARG A 213 -11.54 2.61 16.66
CA ARG A 213 -10.34 3.03 15.87
C ARG A 213 -9.19 3.40 16.79
N PHE A 214 -9.50 4.11 17.88
CA PHE A 214 -8.49 4.46 18.89
C PHE A 214 -7.93 3.23 19.60
N ALA A 215 -8.79 2.25 19.94
CA ALA A 215 -8.35 0.99 20.53
C ALA A 215 -7.43 0.19 19.59
N LYS A 216 -7.76 0.13 18.29
CA LYS A 216 -6.91 -0.49 17.26
C LYS A 216 -5.56 0.21 17.18
N LEU A 217 -5.57 1.54 17.09
CA LEU A 217 -4.37 2.36 17.02
C LEU A 217 -3.44 2.07 18.21
N LEU A 218 -3.97 2.11 19.44
CA LEU A 218 -3.20 1.80 20.64
C LEU A 218 -2.68 0.36 20.70
N HIS A 219 -3.44 -0.58 20.13
CA HIS A 219 -3.02 -1.99 20.06
C HIS A 219 -1.79 -2.18 19.15
N GLU A 220 -1.72 -1.43 18.06
CA GLU A 220 -0.64 -1.55 17.07
C GLU A 220 0.60 -0.70 17.42
N MET A 221 0.41 0.39 18.16
CA MET A 221 1.52 1.31 18.50
C MET A 221 2.61 0.63 19.32
N LYS A 222 3.85 0.94 19.00
CA LYS A 222 5.06 0.47 19.66
C LYS A 222 5.95 1.65 20.07
N LYS A 223 6.91 1.37 20.94
CA LYS A 223 7.92 2.37 21.29
C LYS A 223 8.66 2.88 20.05
N GLY A 224 8.69 4.17 19.85
CA GLY A 224 9.30 4.83 18.69
C GLY A 224 8.31 5.25 17.61
N ASP A 225 7.04 4.89 17.73
CA ASP A 225 5.97 5.35 16.84
C ASP A 225 5.48 6.75 17.24
N PHE A 226 4.73 7.38 16.32
CA PHE A 226 4.17 8.71 16.49
C PHE A 226 2.65 8.69 16.31
N LEU A 227 1.95 9.57 17.02
CA LEU A 227 0.50 9.77 16.90
C LEU A 227 0.20 11.25 16.61
N PHE A 228 -0.60 11.47 15.56
CA PHE A 228 -1.14 12.77 15.15
C PHE A 228 -2.64 12.74 14.98
#